data_d25fe237c4ed051733411d60decc30c7
#
_entry.id   d25fe237c4ed051733411d60decc30c7
#
_cell.length_a   1.000
_cell.length_b   1.000
_cell.length_c   1.000
_cell.angle_alpha   90.00
_cell.angle_beta   90.00
_cell.angle_gamma   90.00
#
_symmetry.space_group_name_H-M   'P 1'
#
loop_
_entity.id
_entity.type
_entity.pdbx_description
1 polymer ?
#
loop_
_entity_poly.entity_id
_entity_poly.type
_entity_poly.pdbx_seq_one_letter_code
_entity_poly.pdbx_strand_id
1 'polypeptide(L)'
;MKSQSLEKPFSDVELDQRAIAILRENEWGGYTLPTRGLYPYQWNWDSMFVALGFSEFDLERAWTEVETLFQGQWQNGMAAHIVFRRDDPSYFPGPSIWV
;
A
#
# COMPACT_ATOMS: atom_id res chain seq x y z
N MET A 1 4.12 -19.95 37.68
CA MET A 1 3.10 -19.17 36.95
C MET A 1 2.90 -19.76 35.57
N LYS A 2 1.70 -20.07 35.27
CA LYS A 2 1.40 -20.62 33.95
C LYS A 2 1.50 -19.47 32.94
N SER A 3 2.44 -19.55 32.02
CA SER A 3 2.48 -18.61 30.91
C SER A 3 1.21 -18.78 30.09
N GLN A 4 0.55 -17.69 29.80
CA GLN A 4 -0.55 -17.75 28.86
C GLN A 4 -0.01 -18.18 27.51
N SER A 5 -0.58 -19.25 27.03
CA SER A 5 -0.33 -19.66 25.66
C SER A 5 -0.80 -18.54 24.74
N LEU A 6 0.12 -17.95 24.00
CA LEU A 6 -0.22 -17.04 22.93
C LEU A 6 -0.64 -17.88 21.72
N GLU A 7 -1.76 -18.58 21.88
CA GLU A 7 -2.30 -19.31 20.76
C GLU A 7 -2.69 -18.32 19.67
N LYS A 8 -2.16 -18.57 18.48
CA LYS A 8 -2.51 -17.78 17.33
C LYS A 8 -3.99 -18.04 17.03
N PRO A 9 -4.82 -16.99 16.92
CA PRO A 9 -6.22 -17.17 16.56
C PRO A 9 -6.38 -17.75 15.15
N PHE A 10 -5.35 -17.64 14.32
CA PHE A 10 -5.34 -18.13 12.95
C PHE A 10 -4.06 -18.95 12.70
N SER A 11 -4.14 -19.94 11.82
CA SER A 11 -2.98 -20.64 11.30
C SER A 11 -2.15 -19.69 10.42
N ASP A 12 -0.90 -20.07 10.14
CA ASP A 12 -0.05 -19.30 9.24
C ASP A 12 -0.67 -19.18 7.83
N VAL A 13 -1.30 -20.24 7.34
CA VAL A 13 -2.00 -20.23 6.04
C VAL A 13 -3.15 -19.23 6.07
N GLU A 14 -3.94 -19.23 7.13
CA GLU A 14 -5.05 -18.28 7.29
C GLU A 14 -4.56 -16.84 7.37
N LEU A 15 -3.46 -16.58 8.08
CA LEU A 15 -2.85 -15.25 8.16
C LEU A 15 -2.38 -14.78 6.79
N ASP A 16 -1.73 -15.64 6.03
CA ASP A 16 -1.28 -15.32 4.68
C ASP A 16 -2.48 -14.99 3.78
N GLN A 17 -3.53 -15.79 3.83
CA GLN A 17 -4.75 -15.54 3.04
C GLN A 17 -5.40 -14.21 3.39
N ARG A 18 -5.45 -13.87 4.68
CA ARG A 18 -6.01 -12.60 5.13
C ARG A 18 -5.16 -11.42 4.71
N ALA A 19 -3.84 -11.55 4.79
CA ALA A 19 -2.91 -10.52 4.33
C ALA A 19 -3.05 -10.27 2.82
N ILE A 20 -3.13 -11.33 2.04
CA ILE A 20 -3.35 -11.24 0.59
C ILE A 20 -4.69 -10.54 0.31
N ALA A 21 -5.74 -10.92 1.03
CA ALA A 21 -7.06 -10.31 0.85
C ALA A 21 -7.03 -8.81 1.13
N ILE A 22 -6.33 -8.37 2.16
CA ILE A 22 -6.18 -6.94 2.49
C ILE A 22 -5.45 -6.21 1.36
N LEU A 23 -4.36 -6.77 0.85
CA LEU A 23 -3.64 -6.15 -0.26
C LEU A 23 -4.53 -6.03 -1.49
N ARG A 24 -5.26 -7.08 -1.84
CA ARG A 24 -6.18 -7.06 -2.98
C ARG A 24 -7.33 -6.08 -2.79
N GLU A 25 -7.88 -5.99 -1.58
CA GLU A 25 -8.97 -5.07 -1.26
C GLU A 25 -8.58 -3.61 -1.47
N ASN A 26 -7.33 -3.27 -1.23
CA ASN A 26 -6.84 -1.90 -1.30
C ASN A 26 -6.21 -1.55 -2.66
N GLU A 27 -6.27 -2.43 -3.62
CA GLU A 27 -5.81 -2.14 -4.98
C GLU A 27 -6.68 -1.06 -5.64
N TRP A 28 -6.03 -0.14 -6.35
CA TRP A 28 -6.70 0.93 -7.07
C TRP A 28 -5.99 1.19 -8.40
N GLY A 29 -6.26 0.33 -9.38
CA GLY A 29 -5.75 0.54 -10.74
C GLY A 29 -4.23 0.55 -10.87
N GLY A 30 -3.56 -0.43 -10.30
CA GLY A 30 -2.11 -0.61 -10.44
C GLY A 30 -1.29 -0.07 -9.27
N TYR A 31 -1.92 0.55 -8.31
CA TYR A 31 -1.29 0.92 -7.04
C TYR A 31 -2.20 0.56 -5.88
N THR A 32 -1.67 0.61 -4.68
CA THR A 32 -2.38 0.19 -3.47
C THR A 32 -2.59 1.36 -2.54
N LEU A 33 -3.81 1.55 -2.08
CA LEU A 33 -4.12 2.51 -1.03
C LEU A 33 -3.66 1.92 0.31
N PRO A 34 -3.09 2.72 1.22
CA PRO A 34 -2.78 2.22 2.57
C PRO A 34 -4.01 1.72 3.31
N THR A 35 -5.11 2.43 3.17
CA THR A 35 -6.41 2.00 3.68
C THR A 35 -7.52 2.66 2.88
N ARG A 36 -8.36 1.84 2.28
CA ARG A 36 -9.51 2.33 1.52
C ARG A 36 -10.42 3.15 2.43
N GLY A 37 -10.84 4.31 1.94
CA GLY A 37 -11.74 5.21 2.66
C GLY A 37 -11.06 6.15 3.65
N LEU A 38 -9.79 5.94 3.97
CA LEU A 38 -9.06 6.78 4.91
C LEU A 38 -7.84 7.43 4.27
N TYR A 39 -7.05 6.66 3.51
CA TYR A 39 -5.87 7.15 2.83
C TYR A 39 -6.00 6.88 1.34
N PRO A 40 -6.54 7.84 0.56
CA PRO A 40 -7.02 7.58 -0.81
C PRO A 40 -5.97 7.75 -1.91
N TYR A 41 -4.69 7.82 -1.57
CA TYR A 41 -3.62 8.03 -2.53
C TYR A 41 -2.54 6.98 -2.39
N GLN A 42 -1.52 7.06 -3.25
CA GLN A 42 -0.34 6.22 -3.12
C GLN A 42 0.72 6.95 -2.31
N TRP A 43 1.08 6.41 -1.15
CA TRP A 43 2.18 6.89 -0.33
C TRP A 43 3.43 6.07 -0.59
N ASN A 44 4.58 6.73 -0.58
CA ASN A 44 5.86 6.13 -0.96
C ASN A 44 6.23 4.91 -0.12
N TRP A 45 6.43 5.10 1.17
CA TRP A 45 6.92 3.99 1.99
C TRP A 45 5.90 2.88 2.15
N ASP A 46 4.62 3.21 2.19
CA ASP A 46 3.55 2.21 2.21
C ASP A 46 3.63 1.32 0.96
N SER A 47 3.83 1.91 -0.20
CA SER A 47 3.96 1.16 -1.44
C SER A 47 5.18 0.23 -1.44
N MET A 48 6.27 0.62 -0.80
CA MET A 48 7.44 -0.24 -0.72
C MET A 48 7.16 -1.48 0.13
N PHE A 49 6.50 -1.33 1.26
CA PHE A 49 6.08 -2.47 2.07
C PHE A 49 5.04 -3.32 1.36
N VAL A 50 4.10 -2.69 0.66
CA VAL A 50 3.09 -3.39 -0.14
C VAL A 50 3.76 -4.21 -1.24
N ALA A 51 4.75 -3.63 -1.94
CA ALA A 51 5.49 -4.35 -2.97
C ALA A 51 6.22 -5.57 -2.40
N LEU A 52 6.83 -5.45 -1.23
CA LEU A 52 7.44 -6.59 -0.54
C LEU A 52 6.40 -7.68 -0.27
N GLY A 53 5.23 -7.29 0.22
CA GLY A 53 4.14 -8.24 0.47
C GLY A 53 3.70 -8.96 -0.81
N PHE A 54 3.45 -8.21 -1.88
CA PHE A 54 3.09 -8.80 -3.17
C PHE A 54 4.19 -9.72 -3.71
N SER A 55 5.45 -9.41 -3.47
CA SER A 55 6.57 -10.21 -4.00
C SER A 55 6.54 -11.67 -3.53
N GLU A 56 5.86 -11.94 -2.42
CA GLU A 56 5.73 -13.29 -1.88
C GLU A 56 4.77 -14.17 -2.68
N PHE A 57 3.83 -13.60 -3.44
CA PHE A 57 2.81 -14.38 -4.12
C PHE A 57 2.46 -13.86 -5.52
N ASP A 58 2.85 -12.64 -5.88
CA ASP A 58 2.54 -12.01 -7.16
C ASP A 58 3.63 -11.00 -7.51
N LEU A 59 4.74 -11.51 -8.00
CA LEU A 59 5.92 -10.69 -8.27
C LEU A 59 5.66 -9.61 -9.33
N GLU A 60 4.86 -9.94 -10.34
CA GLU A 60 4.49 -8.98 -11.39
C GLU A 60 3.72 -7.80 -10.79
N ARG A 61 2.78 -8.08 -9.90
CA ARG A 61 2.03 -7.02 -9.22
C ARG A 61 2.93 -6.18 -8.30
N ALA A 62 3.92 -6.82 -7.65
CA ALA A 62 4.90 -6.11 -6.84
C ALA A 62 5.66 -5.07 -7.66
N TRP A 63 6.13 -5.44 -8.85
CA TRP A 63 6.80 -4.51 -9.75
C TRP A 63 5.88 -3.40 -10.23
N THR A 64 4.62 -3.70 -10.49
CA THR A 64 3.62 -2.70 -10.88
C THR A 64 3.49 -1.63 -9.79
N GLU A 65 3.48 -2.01 -8.52
CA GLU A 65 3.43 -1.05 -7.41
C GLU A 65 4.62 -0.09 -7.42
N VAL A 66 5.81 -0.62 -7.64
CA VAL A 66 7.04 0.19 -7.71
C VAL A 66 7.00 1.12 -8.92
N GLU A 67 6.63 0.60 -10.08
CA GLU A 67 6.57 1.37 -11.32
C GLU A 67 5.56 2.52 -11.23
N THR A 68 4.39 2.28 -10.65
CA THR A 68 3.37 3.33 -10.49
C THR A 68 3.84 4.41 -9.54
N LEU A 69 4.58 4.06 -8.50
CA LEU A 69 5.16 5.06 -7.60
C LEU A 69 6.13 5.98 -8.36
N PHE A 70 6.99 5.41 -9.19
CA PHE A 70 7.98 6.17 -9.95
C PHE A 70 7.37 7.01 -11.08
N GLN A 71 6.11 6.80 -11.43
CA GLN A 71 5.41 7.71 -12.33
C GLN A 71 5.29 9.12 -11.75
N GLY A 72 5.36 9.26 -10.43
CA GLY A 72 5.38 10.54 -9.75
C GLY A 72 6.76 11.08 -9.47
N GLN A 73 7.81 10.52 -10.09
CA GLN A 73 9.19 10.97 -9.88
C GLN A 73 9.38 12.38 -10.44
N TRP A 74 10.05 13.23 -9.68
CA TRP A 74 10.35 14.59 -10.07
C TRP A 74 11.54 14.61 -11.08
N GLN A 75 11.66 15.72 -11.80
CA GLN A 75 12.74 15.87 -12.79
C GLN A 75 14.12 15.74 -12.18
N ASN A 76 14.28 16.11 -10.90
CA ASN A 76 15.56 15.97 -10.20
C ASN A 76 15.82 14.54 -9.71
N GLY A 77 14.93 13.60 -10.02
CA GLY A 77 15.06 12.20 -9.62
C GLY A 77 14.40 11.83 -8.30
N MET A 78 13.88 12.80 -7.56
CA MET A 78 13.24 12.51 -6.28
C MET A 78 11.93 11.76 -6.47
N ALA A 79 11.77 10.65 -5.76
CA ALA A 79 10.49 9.96 -5.68
C ALA A 79 9.56 10.73 -4.72
N ALA A 80 8.33 10.98 -5.15
CA ALA A 80 7.38 11.73 -4.36
C ALA A 80 7.01 10.98 -3.07
N HIS A 81 6.71 11.73 -2.02
CA HIS A 81 6.18 11.16 -0.78
C HIS A 81 4.75 10.64 -0.98
N ILE A 82 3.95 11.41 -1.73
CA ILE A 82 2.57 11.07 -2.10
C ILE A 82 2.43 11.29 -3.59
N VAL A 83 1.75 10.36 -4.27
CA VAL A 83 1.38 10.53 -5.67
C VAL A 83 -0.13 10.74 -5.73
N PHE A 84 -0.52 11.96 -6.11
CA PHE A 84 -1.92 12.33 -6.28
C PHE A 84 -2.33 12.03 -7.72
N ARG A 85 -3.26 11.11 -7.91
CA ARG A 85 -3.81 10.79 -9.24
C ARG A 85 -5.22 11.31 -9.42
N ARG A 86 -5.80 11.85 -8.35
CA ARG A 86 -7.14 12.40 -8.30
C ARG A 86 -7.22 13.35 -7.11
N ASP A 87 -8.28 14.12 -7.05
CA ASP A 87 -8.58 14.96 -5.89
C ASP A 87 -9.71 14.29 -5.13
N ASP A 88 -9.40 13.77 -3.95
CA ASP A 88 -10.37 13.11 -3.10
C ASP A 88 -10.75 14.05 -1.96
N PRO A 89 -12.01 14.51 -1.91
CA PRO A 89 -12.43 15.48 -0.88
C PRO A 89 -12.43 14.91 0.53
N SER A 90 -12.33 13.59 0.69
CA SER A 90 -12.29 12.96 2.02
C SER A 90 -10.95 13.13 2.72
N TYR A 91 -9.92 13.63 2.02
CA TYR A 91 -8.57 13.76 2.58
C TYR A 91 -8.05 15.18 2.46
N PHE A 92 -7.61 15.73 3.58
CA PHE A 92 -6.96 17.04 3.65
C PHE A 92 -5.57 16.87 4.29
N PRO A 93 -4.51 17.50 3.77
CA PRO A 93 -4.52 18.39 2.61
C PRO A 93 -4.47 17.64 1.28
N GLY A 94 -5.29 18.06 0.32
CA GLY A 94 -5.31 17.50 -1.02
C GLY A 94 -4.26 18.12 -1.95
N PRO A 95 -4.25 17.70 -3.24
CA PRO A 95 -3.20 18.12 -4.17
C PRO A 95 -3.14 19.64 -4.40
N SER A 96 -4.23 20.35 -4.23
CA SER A 96 -4.25 21.82 -4.40
C SER A 96 -3.45 22.57 -3.33
N ILE A 97 -3.15 21.94 -2.21
CA ILE A 97 -2.37 22.55 -1.10
C ILE A 97 -0.87 22.34 -1.31
N TRP A 98 -0.49 21.22 -1.93
CA TRP A 98 0.91 20.89 -2.17
C TRP A 98 1.38 21.61 -3.44
N VAL A 99 2.25 22.51 -3.27
CA VAL A 99 2.80 23.32 -4.36
C VAL A 99 4.20 22.85 -4.74
#